data_af6f96dabac850ab3d8cbf5df7e8fa59
#
_entry.id   af6f96dabac850ab3d8cbf5df7e8fa59
#
_cell.length_a   1.000
_cell.length_b   1.000
_cell.length_c   1.000
_cell.angle_alpha   90.00
_cell.angle_beta   90.00
_cell.angle_gamma   90.00
#
_symmetry.space_group_name_H-M   'P 1'
#
loop_
_entity.id
_entity.type
_entity.pdbx_description
1 polymer ?
#
loop_
_entity_poly.entity_id
_entity_poly.type
_entity_poly.pdbx_seq_one_letter_code
_entity_poly.pdbx_strand_id
1 'polypeptide(L)'
;FSARDYTAEIDFSPDRLEQVEQRLSELDRLTRKYGHSVTETLKYADRCEAELQDLISYTDRSKQLERELEEELKNYLVCAQELSERRRKKARQLERDIKKELRALSMDRTEFSVRLFRREGAQDGWIPAHCGPNGIDQGEFLVSPNKGEELKPLARIASGGELSRLTLSLRCLCGGGE
;
A
#
# COMPACT_ATOMS: atom_id res chain seq x y z
N PHE A 1 21.91 5.32 84.31
CA PHE A 1 20.81 5.42 83.38
C PHE A 1 19.55 4.82 84.03
N SER A 2 18.55 5.62 84.23
CA SER A 2 17.27 5.19 84.80
C SER A 2 16.36 4.72 83.70
N ALA A 3 15.52 3.71 83.98
CA ALA A 3 14.46 3.24 83.04
C ALA A 3 13.49 4.37 82.62
N ARG A 4 13.39 5.44 83.46
CA ARG A 4 12.61 6.64 83.16
C ARG A 4 13.22 7.49 82.05
N ASP A 5 14.55 7.59 82.00
CA ASP A 5 15.23 8.35 80.97
C ASP A 5 15.05 7.69 79.58
N TYR A 6 15.06 6.35 79.53
CA TYR A 6 14.85 5.57 78.34
C TYR A 6 13.41 5.67 77.79
N THR A 7 12.39 5.73 78.67
CA THR A 7 11.00 5.89 78.24
C THR A 7 10.67 7.32 77.77
N ALA A 8 11.44 8.32 78.20
CA ALA A 8 11.28 9.71 77.73
C ALA A 8 11.92 10.00 76.36
N GLU A 9 12.87 9.15 75.93
CA GLU A 9 13.49 9.21 74.60
C GLU A 9 12.68 8.46 73.53
N ILE A 10 11.68 7.66 73.88
CA ILE A 10 10.85 6.96 72.91
C ILE A 10 9.69 7.86 72.51
N ASP A 11 9.85 8.54 71.38
CA ASP A 11 8.81 9.32 70.74
C ASP A 11 7.85 8.36 70.00
N PHE A 12 6.85 7.85 70.76
CA PHE A 12 5.85 6.97 70.20
C PHE A 12 4.68 7.78 69.58
N SER A 13 4.68 7.87 68.27
CA SER A 13 3.57 8.48 67.54
C SER A 13 2.75 7.35 66.85
N PRO A 14 1.52 7.06 67.30
CA PRO A 14 0.63 6.09 66.67
C PRO A 14 0.42 6.39 65.17
N ASP A 15 0.20 7.63 64.83
CA ASP A 15 -0.02 8.08 63.46
C ASP A 15 1.18 7.75 62.55
N ARG A 16 2.39 7.89 63.10
CA ARG A 16 3.61 7.54 62.36
C ARG A 16 3.76 6.05 62.14
N LEU A 17 3.36 5.24 63.13
CA LEU A 17 3.38 3.77 63.04
C LEU A 17 2.40 3.34 61.93
N GLU A 18 1.17 3.85 61.95
CA GLU A 18 0.15 3.53 60.95
C GLU A 18 0.60 3.90 59.55
N GLN A 19 1.23 5.06 59.35
CA GLN A 19 1.79 5.48 58.04
C GLN A 19 2.89 4.53 57.55
N VAL A 20 3.77 4.08 58.44
CA VAL A 20 4.85 3.14 58.10
C VAL A 20 4.28 1.77 57.73
N GLU A 21 3.32 1.26 58.51
CA GLU A 21 2.65 -0.02 58.21
C GLU A 21 1.89 0.00 56.89
N GLN A 22 1.18 1.07 56.63
CA GLN A 22 0.50 1.26 55.35
C GLN A 22 1.48 1.27 54.16
N ARG A 23 2.60 1.97 54.34
CA ARG A 23 3.65 2.01 53.30
C ARG A 23 4.33 0.68 53.04
N LEU A 24 4.61 -0.07 54.12
CA LEU A 24 5.13 -1.44 54.04
C LEU A 24 4.17 -2.35 53.28
N SER A 25 2.87 -2.29 53.63
CA SER A 25 1.84 -3.09 52.97
C SER A 25 1.74 -2.79 51.46
N GLU A 26 1.86 -1.52 51.09
CA GLU A 26 1.90 -1.11 49.66
C GLU A 26 3.14 -1.68 48.95
N LEU A 27 4.32 -1.57 49.54
CA LEU A 27 5.56 -2.14 49.02
C LEU A 27 5.49 -3.66 48.88
N ASP A 28 5.00 -4.35 49.88
CA ASP A 28 4.81 -5.80 49.84
C ASP A 28 3.85 -6.21 48.72
N ARG A 29 2.76 -5.47 48.53
CA ARG A 29 1.82 -5.72 47.44
C ARG A 29 2.46 -5.55 46.07
N LEU A 30 3.25 -4.51 45.91
CA LEU A 30 3.93 -4.23 44.64
C LEU A 30 5.02 -5.26 44.32
N THR A 31 5.84 -5.63 45.33
CA THR A 31 6.89 -6.63 45.16
C THR A 31 6.34 -8.01 44.87
N ARG A 32 5.24 -8.42 45.52
CA ARG A 32 4.56 -9.69 45.20
C ARG A 32 4.02 -9.76 43.78
N LYS A 33 3.58 -8.62 43.25
CA LYS A 33 2.95 -8.59 41.92
C LYS A 33 3.95 -8.40 40.77
N TYR A 34 5.00 -7.62 40.99
CA TYR A 34 5.86 -7.17 39.89
C TYR A 34 7.34 -7.59 40.03
N GLY A 35 7.75 -8.19 41.16
CA GLY A 35 9.11 -8.66 41.38
C GLY A 35 9.32 -9.06 42.82
N HIS A 36 10.35 -9.84 43.13
CA HIS A 36 10.61 -10.31 44.48
C HIS A 36 11.36 -9.29 45.35
N SER A 37 11.68 -8.12 44.79
CA SER A 37 12.35 -7.03 45.49
C SER A 37 11.94 -5.67 44.91
N VAL A 38 12.14 -4.59 45.66
CA VAL A 38 11.92 -3.22 45.20
C VAL A 38 12.71 -2.94 43.96
N THR A 39 13.96 -3.41 43.91
CA THR A 39 14.83 -3.21 42.71
C THR A 39 14.29 -3.90 41.46
N GLU A 40 13.73 -5.09 41.59
CA GLU A 40 13.11 -5.81 40.46
C GLU A 40 11.80 -5.14 40.03
N THR A 41 11.02 -4.65 40.96
CA THR A 41 9.79 -3.91 40.71
C THR A 41 10.08 -2.64 39.93
N LEU A 42 11.14 -1.89 40.28
CA LEU A 42 11.58 -0.69 39.55
C LEU A 42 12.07 -1.05 38.13
N LYS A 43 12.88 -2.10 37.99
CA LYS A 43 13.31 -2.57 36.66
C LYS A 43 12.13 -3.03 35.78
N TYR A 44 11.09 -3.56 36.40
CA TYR A 44 9.86 -3.91 35.68
C TYR A 44 9.13 -2.64 35.21
N ALA A 45 9.03 -1.62 36.06
CA ALA A 45 8.44 -0.34 35.71
C ALA A 45 9.18 0.33 34.55
N ASP A 46 10.53 0.37 34.60
CA ASP A 46 11.37 0.94 33.55
C ASP A 46 11.15 0.23 32.21
N ARG A 47 11.04 -1.11 32.22
CA ARG A 47 10.72 -1.89 31.01
C ARG A 47 9.33 -1.56 30.45
N CYS A 48 8.32 -1.50 31.31
CA CYS A 48 6.97 -1.15 30.88
C CYS A 48 6.92 0.27 30.30
N GLU A 49 7.65 1.20 30.87
CA GLU A 49 7.74 2.56 30.35
C GLU A 49 8.42 2.60 28.98
N ALA A 50 9.53 1.88 28.79
CA ALA A 50 10.20 1.76 27.49
C ALA A 50 9.27 1.12 26.43
N GLU A 51 8.62 0.00 26.77
CA GLU A 51 7.67 -0.66 25.88
C GLU A 51 6.48 0.26 25.49
N LEU A 52 5.99 1.06 26.46
CA LEU A 52 4.93 2.03 26.20
C LEU A 52 5.39 3.12 25.24
N GLN A 53 6.59 3.66 25.42
CA GLN A 53 7.16 4.67 24.53
C GLN A 53 7.35 4.13 23.11
N ASP A 54 7.83 2.89 22.97
CA ASP A 54 7.95 2.21 21.69
C ASP A 54 6.59 2.08 21.01
N LEU A 55 5.57 1.61 21.72
CA LEU A 55 4.21 1.45 21.20
C LEU A 55 3.61 2.80 20.73
N ILE A 56 3.82 3.87 21.50
CA ILE A 56 3.37 5.22 21.12
C ILE A 56 4.09 5.65 19.83
N SER A 57 5.41 5.48 19.76
CA SER A 57 6.21 5.84 18.59
C SER A 57 5.79 5.06 17.33
N TYR A 58 5.51 3.76 17.46
CA TYR A 58 4.99 2.93 16.36
C TYR A 58 3.62 3.40 15.89
N THR A 59 2.73 3.77 16.82
CA THR A 59 1.40 4.26 16.48
C THR A 59 1.45 5.58 15.70
N ASP A 60 2.31 6.51 16.12
CA ASP A 60 2.48 7.79 15.44
C ASP A 60 3.15 7.60 14.07
N ARG A 61 4.13 6.70 13.99
CA ARG A 61 4.77 6.36 12.71
C ARG A 61 3.80 5.71 11.73
N SER A 62 2.93 4.81 12.22
CA SER A 62 1.88 4.21 11.39
C SER A 62 0.95 5.26 10.79
N LYS A 63 0.45 6.17 11.61
CA LYS A 63 -0.42 7.28 11.14
C LYS A 63 0.28 8.20 10.14
N GLN A 64 1.57 8.43 10.35
CA GLN A 64 2.36 9.24 9.41
C GLN A 64 2.49 8.53 8.06
N LEU A 65 2.86 7.24 8.07
CA LEU A 65 2.98 6.42 6.85
C LEU A 65 1.65 6.29 6.10
N GLU A 66 0.54 6.16 6.81
CA GLU A 66 -0.79 6.15 6.20
C GLU A 66 -1.09 7.45 5.44
N ARG A 67 -0.76 8.60 6.02
CA ARG A 67 -0.92 9.90 5.35
C ARG A 67 -0.01 10.06 4.14
N GLU A 68 1.26 9.69 4.28
CA GLU A 68 2.24 9.70 3.18
C GLU A 68 1.75 8.80 2.03
N LEU A 69 1.26 7.60 2.34
CA LEU A 69 0.70 6.67 1.34
C LEU A 69 -0.52 7.26 0.63
N GLU A 70 -1.43 7.90 1.37
CA GLU A 70 -2.62 8.54 0.79
C GLU A 70 -2.26 9.68 -0.18
N GLU A 71 -1.26 10.48 0.19
CA GLU A 71 -0.75 11.59 -0.64
C GLU A 71 -0.08 11.06 -1.91
N GLU A 72 0.82 10.08 -1.76
CA GLU A 72 1.50 9.46 -2.90
C GLU A 72 0.52 8.72 -3.84
N LEU A 73 -0.51 8.08 -3.29
CA LEU A 73 -1.56 7.46 -4.11
C LEU A 73 -2.35 8.49 -4.91
N LYS A 74 -2.66 9.65 -4.33
CA LYS A 74 -3.31 10.75 -5.06
C LYS A 74 -2.43 11.25 -6.20
N ASN A 75 -1.15 11.50 -5.94
CA ASN A 75 -0.18 11.93 -6.93
C ASN A 75 -0.05 10.91 -8.07
N TYR A 76 0.09 9.64 -7.71
CA TYR A 76 0.12 8.54 -8.69
C TYR A 76 -1.13 8.52 -9.57
N LEU A 77 -2.32 8.62 -8.98
CA LEU A 77 -3.59 8.57 -9.75
C LEU A 77 -3.71 9.72 -10.74
N VAL A 78 -3.24 10.92 -10.39
CA VAL A 78 -3.21 12.07 -11.31
C VAL A 78 -2.32 11.76 -12.53
N CYS A 79 -1.08 11.33 -12.30
CA CYS A 79 -0.14 10.98 -13.37
C CYS A 79 -0.67 9.80 -14.21
N ALA A 80 -1.24 8.78 -13.56
CA ALA A 80 -1.78 7.61 -14.24
C ALA A 80 -2.99 7.97 -15.13
N GLN A 81 -3.81 8.91 -14.70
CA GLN A 81 -4.95 9.39 -15.45
C GLN A 81 -4.52 10.21 -16.69
N GLU A 82 -3.53 11.09 -16.55
CA GLU A 82 -2.94 11.79 -17.68
C GLU A 82 -2.35 10.82 -18.71
N LEU A 83 -1.64 9.78 -18.23
CA LEU A 83 -1.10 8.73 -19.08
C LEU A 83 -2.20 8.00 -19.83
N SER A 84 -3.30 7.65 -19.14
CA SER A 84 -4.48 7.01 -19.73
C SER A 84 -5.09 7.85 -20.85
N GLU A 85 -5.23 9.16 -20.66
CA GLU A 85 -5.75 10.07 -21.68
C GLU A 85 -4.83 10.16 -22.91
N ARG A 86 -3.51 10.25 -22.69
CA ARG A 86 -2.52 10.23 -23.76
C ARG A 86 -2.58 8.92 -24.55
N ARG A 87 -2.69 7.78 -23.86
CA ARG A 87 -2.85 6.47 -24.49
C ARG A 87 -4.12 6.37 -25.33
N ARG A 88 -5.26 6.85 -24.82
CA ARG A 88 -6.52 6.89 -25.58
C ARG A 88 -6.42 7.74 -26.86
N LYS A 89 -5.77 8.92 -26.78
CA LYS A 89 -5.53 9.76 -27.95
C LYS A 89 -4.65 9.05 -28.98
N LYS A 90 -3.56 8.43 -28.52
CA LYS A 90 -2.64 7.68 -29.38
C LYS A 90 -3.28 6.41 -29.96
N ALA A 91 -4.09 5.69 -29.19
CA ALA A 91 -4.84 4.53 -29.66
C ALA A 91 -5.75 4.90 -30.84
N ARG A 92 -6.54 5.97 -30.72
CA ARG A 92 -7.39 6.46 -31.82
C ARG A 92 -6.60 6.91 -33.05
N GLN A 93 -5.40 7.44 -32.86
CA GLN A 93 -4.52 7.78 -33.98
C GLN A 93 -4.01 6.50 -34.64
N LEU A 94 -3.50 5.55 -33.86
CA LEU A 94 -3.03 4.26 -34.35
C LEU A 94 -4.10 3.50 -35.14
N GLU A 95 -5.34 3.45 -34.63
CA GLU A 95 -6.47 2.85 -35.34
C GLU A 95 -6.69 3.44 -36.72
N ARG A 96 -6.61 4.79 -36.84
CA ARG A 96 -6.76 5.48 -38.15
C ARG A 96 -5.60 5.17 -39.10
N ASP A 97 -4.39 5.16 -38.57
CA ASP A 97 -3.19 4.97 -39.39
C ASP A 97 -3.09 3.50 -39.83
N ILE A 98 -3.37 2.53 -38.96
CA ILE A 98 -3.47 1.10 -39.35
C ILE A 98 -4.55 0.90 -40.40
N LYS A 99 -5.71 1.54 -40.29
CA LYS A 99 -6.77 1.41 -41.28
C LYS A 99 -6.33 1.90 -42.65
N LYS A 100 -5.46 2.93 -42.77
CA LYS A 100 -4.89 3.36 -44.04
C LYS A 100 -3.92 2.34 -44.60
N GLU A 101 -3.02 1.82 -43.78
CA GLU A 101 -2.05 0.80 -44.19
C GLU A 101 -2.71 -0.50 -44.64
N LEU A 102 -3.75 -0.95 -43.93
CA LEU A 102 -4.51 -2.14 -44.30
C LEU A 102 -5.20 -1.98 -45.68
N ARG A 103 -5.72 -0.80 -45.97
CA ARG A 103 -6.25 -0.50 -47.31
C ARG A 103 -5.18 -0.61 -48.40
N ALA A 104 -3.96 -0.10 -48.15
CA ALA A 104 -2.86 -0.22 -49.10
C ALA A 104 -2.44 -1.68 -49.37
N LEU A 105 -2.70 -2.56 -48.40
CA LEU A 105 -2.47 -4.02 -48.47
C LEU A 105 -3.67 -4.82 -48.98
N SER A 106 -4.68 -4.14 -49.61
CA SER A 106 -5.91 -4.77 -50.08
C SER A 106 -6.74 -5.49 -49.02
N MET A 107 -6.72 -4.95 -47.78
CA MET A 107 -7.47 -5.45 -46.62
C MET A 107 -8.55 -4.45 -46.17
N ASP A 108 -9.33 -3.93 -47.12
CA ASP A 108 -10.33 -2.86 -46.88
C ASP A 108 -11.44 -3.26 -45.92
N ARG A 109 -11.68 -4.58 -45.75
CA ARG A 109 -12.74 -5.12 -44.87
C ARG A 109 -12.29 -5.35 -43.47
N THR A 110 -10.97 -5.30 -43.19
CA THR A 110 -10.42 -5.58 -41.87
C THR A 110 -10.62 -4.38 -40.94
N GLU A 111 -11.15 -4.65 -39.79
CA GLU A 111 -11.32 -3.68 -38.73
C GLU A 111 -10.26 -3.91 -37.63
N PHE A 112 -9.65 -2.84 -37.15
CA PHE A 112 -8.68 -2.85 -36.07
C PHE A 112 -9.11 -1.88 -34.99
N SER A 113 -9.03 -2.28 -33.73
CA SER A 113 -9.34 -1.45 -32.58
C SER A 113 -8.38 -1.71 -31.42
N VAL A 114 -8.15 -0.67 -30.63
CA VAL A 114 -7.34 -0.73 -29.41
C VAL A 114 -8.27 -0.60 -28.20
N ARG A 115 -8.45 -1.67 -27.49
CA ARG A 115 -9.22 -1.69 -26.24
C ARG A 115 -8.32 -1.36 -25.06
N LEU A 116 -8.60 -0.24 -24.41
CA LEU A 116 -7.96 0.13 -23.13
C LEU A 116 -8.97 -0.12 -21.99
N PHE A 117 -8.58 -0.90 -21.03
CA PHE A 117 -9.42 -1.24 -19.87
C PHE A 117 -8.59 -1.22 -18.58
N ARG A 118 -9.27 -1.06 -17.46
CA ARG A 118 -8.62 -1.16 -16.15
C ARG A 118 -8.52 -2.62 -15.75
N ARG A 119 -7.43 -2.97 -15.10
CA ARG A 119 -7.27 -4.31 -14.54
C ARG A 119 -8.35 -4.52 -13.48
N GLU A 120 -9.16 -5.56 -13.65
CA GLU A 120 -10.08 -6.03 -12.62
C GLU A 120 -9.30 -6.91 -11.65
N GLY A 121 -9.54 -6.74 -10.36
CA GLY A 121 -8.89 -7.55 -9.33
C GLY A 121 -9.25 -7.05 -7.94
N ALA A 122 -9.06 -7.92 -6.97
CA ALA A 122 -9.20 -7.56 -5.57
C ALA A 122 -8.15 -6.51 -5.18
N GLN A 123 -8.52 -5.63 -4.27
CA GLN A 123 -7.59 -4.71 -3.65
C GLN A 123 -6.55 -5.52 -2.86
N ASP A 124 -5.28 -5.35 -3.19
CA ASP A 124 -4.19 -5.99 -2.46
C ASP A 124 -3.68 -4.98 -1.41
N GLY A 125 -4.18 -5.14 -0.20
CA GLY A 125 -3.88 -4.22 0.90
C GLY A 125 -4.37 -2.79 0.63
N TRP A 126 -3.46 -1.80 0.75
CA TRP A 126 -3.75 -0.37 0.62
C TRP A 126 -3.74 0.14 -0.82
N ILE A 127 -3.14 -0.60 -1.75
CA ILE A 127 -2.99 -0.20 -3.15
C ILE A 127 -4.08 -0.85 -3.98
N PRO A 128 -4.89 -0.08 -4.74
CA PRO A 128 -5.88 -0.64 -5.65
C PRO A 128 -5.24 -1.56 -6.69
N ALA A 129 -5.85 -2.71 -6.97
CA ALA A 129 -5.32 -3.73 -7.87
C ALA A 129 -5.00 -3.23 -9.30
N HIS A 130 -5.65 -2.15 -9.72
CA HIS A 130 -5.39 -1.52 -11.04
C HIS A 130 -4.18 -0.58 -11.04
N CYS A 131 -3.55 -0.30 -9.90
CA CYS A 131 -2.33 0.52 -9.82
C CYS A 131 -1.09 -0.33 -10.07
N GLY A 132 -0.25 0.08 -11.00
CA GLY A 132 0.98 -0.63 -11.34
C GLY A 132 2.05 0.30 -11.90
N PRO A 133 3.29 -0.18 -12.09
CA PRO A 133 4.40 0.64 -12.57
C PRO A 133 4.16 1.23 -13.96
N ASN A 134 3.24 0.67 -14.72
CA ASN A 134 2.87 1.14 -16.08
C ASN A 134 1.55 1.93 -16.10
N GLY A 135 1.07 2.40 -14.97
CA GLY A 135 -0.21 3.10 -14.85
C GLY A 135 -1.39 2.14 -14.61
N ILE A 136 -2.60 2.64 -14.85
CA ILE A 136 -3.86 1.97 -14.53
C ILE A 136 -4.50 1.22 -15.69
N ASP A 137 -3.99 1.40 -16.92
CA ASP A 137 -4.59 0.80 -18.11
C ASP A 137 -3.86 -0.46 -18.54
N GLN A 138 -4.63 -1.44 -18.98
CA GLN A 138 -4.18 -2.53 -19.83
C GLN A 138 -4.69 -2.30 -21.24
N GLY A 139 -3.87 -2.67 -22.23
CA GLY A 139 -4.20 -2.50 -23.65
C GLY A 139 -4.30 -3.86 -24.34
N GLU A 140 -5.27 -4.01 -25.20
CA GLU A 140 -5.44 -5.15 -26.06
C GLU A 140 -5.76 -4.72 -27.47
N PHE A 141 -5.07 -5.31 -28.45
CA PHE A 141 -5.37 -5.13 -29.86
C PHE A 141 -6.43 -6.10 -30.31
N LEU A 142 -7.50 -5.57 -30.87
CA LEU A 142 -8.62 -6.32 -31.39
C LEU A 142 -8.68 -6.19 -32.91
N VAL A 143 -8.99 -7.26 -33.58
CA VAL A 143 -9.09 -7.30 -35.04
C VAL A 143 -10.30 -8.14 -35.46
N SER A 144 -10.98 -7.65 -36.52
CA SER A 144 -11.94 -8.43 -37.28
C SER A 144 -11.48 -8.49 -38.74
N PRO A 145 -11.30 -9.68 -39.34
CA PRO A 145 -10.91 -9.80 -40.74
C PRO A 145 -11.95 -9.25 -41.71
N ASN A 146 -13.23 -9.38 -41.36
CA ASN A 146 -14.33 -8.97 -42.21
C ASN A 146 -15.24 -7.97 -41.49
N LYS A 147 -15.75 -7.01 -42.22
CA LYS A 147 -16.69 -6.03 -41.70
C LYS A 147 -17.97 -6.70 -41.20
N GLY A 148 -18.34 -6.46 -39.97
CA GLY A 148 -19.53 -7.03 -39.32
C GLY A 148 -19.27 -8.32 -38.53
N GLU A 149 -18.08 -8.87 -38.57
CA GLU A 149 -17.66 -9.94 -37.66
C GLU A 149 -17.22 -9.36 -36.30
N GLU A 150 -17.26 -10.21 -35.27
CA GLU A 150 -16.84 -9.84 -33.94
C GLU A 150 -15.35 -9.54 -33.87
N LEU A 151 -14.97 -8.43 -33.21
CA LEU A 151 -13.60 -8.08 -32.92
C LEU A 151 -13.00 -9.08 -31.93
N LYS A 152 -11.92 -9.77 -32.31
CA LYS A 152 -11.23 -10.76 -31.48
C LYS A 152 -9.81 -10.29 -31.14
N PRO A 153 -9.28 -10.69 -30.00
CA PRO A 153 -7.89 -10.42 -29.67
C PRO A 153 -6.93 -10.85 -30.77
N LEU A 154 -5.97 -10.00 -31.10
CA LEU A 154 -4.96 -10.25 -32.14
C LEU A 154 -4.27 -11.62 -31.94
N ALA A 155 -4.04 -12.01 -30.68
CA ALA A 155 -3.44 -13.28 -30.32
C ALA A 155 -4.30 -14.52 -30.69
N ARG A 156 -5.59 -14.34 -31.01
CA ARG A 156 -6.53 -15.41 -31.35
C ARG A 156 -6.85 -15.49 -32.85
N ILE A 157 -6.14 -14.75 -33.71
CA ILE A 157 -6.34 -14.80 -35.14
C ILE A 157 -5.69 -16.05 -35.71
N ALA A 158 -6.50 -16.87 -36.40
CA ALA A 158 -6.04 -18.13 -36.94
C ALA A 158 -5.39 -18.02 -38.34
N SER A 159 -5.59 -16.92 -39.09
CA SER A 159 -5.06 -16.72 -40.44
C SER A 159 -3.65 -16.17 -40.43
N GLY A 160 -2.67 -16.98 -40.81
CA GLY A 160 -1.26 -16.59 -40.85
C GLY A 160 -0.96 -15.44 -41.81
N GLY A 161 -1.62 -15.37 -42.98
CA GLY A 161 -1.44 -14.33 -43.97
C GLY A 161 -1.97 -12.97 -43.55
N GLU A 162 -3.12 -12.93 -42.88
CA GLU A 162 -3.71 -11.69 -42.34
C GLU A 162 -2.92 -11.17 -41.15
N LEU A 163 -2.49 -12.07 -40.27
CA LEU A 163 -1.66 -11.73 -39.11
C LEU A 163 -0.31 -11.15 -39.57
N SER A 164 0.32 -11.73 -40.58
CA SER A 164 1.60 -11.26 -41.10
C SER A 164 1.50 -9.84 -41.67
N ARG A 165 0.46 -9.55 -42.48
CA ARG A 165 0.21 -8.21 -43.04
C ARG A 165 -0.10 -7.17 -41.96
N LEU A 166 -0.94 -7.54 -40.97
CA LEU A 166 -1.24 -6.66 -39.84
C LEU A 166 -0.01 -6.38 -38.99
N THR A 167 0.81 -7.41 -38.72
CA THR A 167 2.07 -7.25 -37.97
C THR A 167 3.05 -6.36 -38.73
N LEU A 168 3.12 -6.47 -40.05
CA LEU A 168 3.93 -5.61 -40.88
C LEU A 168 3.45 -4.15 -40.78
N SER A 169 2.16 -3.89 -40.90
CA SER A 169 1.57 -2.54 -40.74
C SER A 169 1.88 -1.95 -39.38
N LEU A 170 1.75 -2.75 -38.29
CA LEU A 170 2.10 -2.31 -36.94
C LEU A 170 3.58 -2.00 -36.80
N ARG A 171 4.46 -2.81 -37.40
CA ARG A 171 5.90 -2.56 -37.37
C ARG A 171 6.28 -1.31 -38.13
N CYS A 172 5.68 -1.04 -39.31
CA CYS A 172 5.94 0.17 -40.07
C CYS A 172 5.53 1.45 -39.32
N LEU A 173 4.41 1.38 -38.56
CA LEU A 173 3.91 2.54 -37.82
C LEU A 173 4.59 2.71 -36.43
N CYS A 174 5.01 1.62 -35.79
CA CYS A 174 5.65 1.67 -34.48
C CYS A 174 7.19 1.64 -34.54
N GLY A 175 7.78 1.17 -35.65
CA GLY A 175 9.22 1.01 -35.80
C GLY A 175 9.96 2.27 -36.33
N GLY A 176 9.26 3.38 -36.60
CA GLY A 176 9.84 4.66 -37.04
C GLY A 176 10.31 5.56 -35.90
N GLY A 177 10.57 5.06 -34.74
CA GLY A 177 11.02 5.79 -33.57
C GLY A 177 12.36 5.27 -33.03
N GLU A 178 13.43 5.29 -33.87
CA GLU A 178 14.82 5.37 -33.43
C GLU A 178 15.32 6.79 -33.57
#